data_50ee7bca9bb0dc1cb7c256520b68a264
#
_entry.id   50ee7bca9bb0dc1cb7c256520b68a264
#
_cell.length_a   1.000
_cell.length_b   1.000
_cell.length_c   1.000
_cell.angle_alpha   90.00
_cell.angle_beta   90.00
_cell.angle_gamma   90.00
#
_symmetry.space_group_name_H-M   'P 1'
#
loop_
_entity.id
_entity.type
_entity.pdbx_description
1 polymer ?
#
loop_
_entity_poly.entity_id
_entity_poly.type
_entity_poly.pdbx_seq_one_letter_code
_entity_poly.pdbx_strand_id
1 'polypeptide(L)'
;SDGIIAGYAARLDPDKIGLGLDVFVDISLTSQSEEALTAFESAVKSFDEILECQLLSGASDYRLRVAARNVADFDRLHRHCLSRLPGVAAMHSAFALRTIKALEGYPVRGEG
;
A
#
# COMPACT_ATOMS: atom_id res chain seq x y z
N SER A 1 -18.54 -2.49 2.07
CA SER A 1 -18.81 -2.62 1.57
C SER A 1 -19.26 -2.79 1.42
N ASP A 2 -19.20 -2.31 1.72
CA ASP A 2 -19.59 -2.32 1.36
C ASP A 2 -19.75 -2.22 1.25
N GLY A 3 -19.61 -1.84 1.50
CA GLY A 3 -19.62 -1.65 1.29
C GLY A 3 -19.61 -1.44 1.36
N ILE A 4 -19.47 -1.19 1.61
CA ILE A 4 -19.34 -0.96 1.45
C ILE A 4 -19.15 -0.79 0.98
N ILE A 5 -18.93 -0.54 0.98
CA ILE A 5 -18.63 -0.36 0.48
C ILE A 5 -18.40 -0.19 -0.03
N ALA A 6 -18.28 -0.01 0.00
CA ALA A 6 -17.94 0.23 -0.40
C ALA A 6 -17.55 0.37 -0.53
N GLY A 7 -17.31 0.48 -0.36
CA GLY A 7 -16.79 0.68 -0.33
C GLY A 7 -16.43 0.89 -0.02
N TYR A 8 -16.28 1.18 0.38
CA TYR A 8 -15.86 1.45 0.75
C TYR A 8 -15.91 1.90 1.17
N ALA A 9 -16.03 2.03 1.26
CA ALA A 9 -16.04 2.46 1.79
C ALA A 9 -15.73 2.99 2.17
N ALA A 10 -15.94 3.01 2.07
CA ALA A 10 -15.65 3.54 2.41
C ALA A 10 -14.75 3.89 2.66
N ARG A 11 -14.74 4.57 2.34
CA ARG A 11 -13.72 4.56 2.93
C ARG A 11 -13.88 4.69 4.28
N LEU A 12 -13.68 3.88 4.90
CA LEU A 12 -13.78 3.86 6.32
C LEU A 12 -12.75 4.74 6.96
N ASP A 13 -13.11 5.33 8.06
CA ASP A 13 -12.16 6.08 8.86
C ASP A 13 -11.33 5.08 9.65
N PRO A 14 -10.03 4.98 9.42
CA PRO A 14 -9.22 3.99 10.11
C PRO A 14 -9.25 4.12 11.62
N ASP A 15 -9.34 5.33 12.14
CA ASP A 15 -9.39 5.50 13.58
C ASP A 15 -10.64 4.88 14.18
N LYS A 16 -11.74 4.96 13.45
CA LYS A 16 -13.00 4.42 13.95
C LYS A 16 -13.03 2.92 13.96
N ILE A 17 -12.23 2.29 13.12
CA ILE A 17 -12.18 0.84 13.06
C ILE A 17 -10.91 0.28 13.69
N GLY A 18 -10.17 1.11 14.41
CA GLY A 18 -9.02 0.66 15.16
C GLY A 18 -7.75 0.53 14.36
N LEU A 19 -7.75 0.98 13.11
CA LEU A 19 -6.54 1.00 12.30
C LEU A 19 -5.87 2.34 12.49
N GLY A 20 -4.73 2.36 13.16
CA GLY A 20 -4.13 3.61 13.57
C GLY A 20 -3.05 4.13 12.65
N LEU A 21 -2.49 3.29 11.79
CA LEU A 21 -1.36 3.68 10.96
C LEU A 21 -1.62 3.40 9.51
N ASP A 22 -1.31 4.39 8.69
CA ASP A 22 -1.28 4.27 7.24
C ASP A 22 0.19 4.26 6.86
N VAL A 23 0.64 3.20 6.23
CA VAL A 23 2.07 3.02 5.97
C VAL A 23 2.29 2.93 4.48
N PHE A 24 3.24 3.71 4.00
CA PHE A 24 3.68 3.66 2.61
C PHE A 24 5.04 3.00 2.56
N VAL A 25 5.20 2.03 1.66
CA VAL A 25 6.42 1.27 1.55
C VAL A 25 6.93 1.41 0.12
N ASP A 26 8.09 2.02 -0.02
CA ASP A 26 8.74 2.16 -1.33
C ASP A 26 9.66 0.98 -1.52
N ILE A 27 9.56 0.31 -2.66
CA ILE A 27 10.29 -0.91 -2.92
C ILE A 27 11.11 -0.78 -4.19
N SER A 28 12.37 -1.17 -4.09
CA SER A 28 13.24 -1.30 -5.25
C SER A 28 13.56 -2.77 -5.43
N LEU A 29 13.51 -3.24 -6.68
CA LEU A 29 13.79 -4.63 -6.99
C LEU A 29 15.23 -4.81 -7.45
N THR A 30 15.74 -6.03 -7.32
CA THR A 30 17.07 -6.36 -7.80
C THR A 30 17.13 -6.40 -9.31
N SER A 31 15.97 -6.59 -9.96
CA SER A 31 15.87 -6.66 -11.42
C SER A 31 14.54 -6.08 -11.84
N GLN A 32 14.54 -5.39 -12.98
CA GLN A 32 13.32 -4.86 -13.56
C GLN A 32 12.92 -5.66 -14.79
N SER A 33 13.36 -6.90 -14.89
CA SER A 33 12.93 -7.79 -15.97
C SER A 33 11.44 -8.08 -15.84
N GLU A 34 10.84 -8.47 -16.95
CA GLU A 34 9.42 -8.76 -16.94
C GLU A 34 9.09 -9.89 -15.97
N GLU A 35 9.96 -10.89 -15.90
CA GLU A 35 9.76 -12.00 -14.97
C GLU A 35 9.81 -11.52 -13.52
N ALA A 36 10.75 -10.63 -13.21
CA ALA A 36 10.88 -10.13 -11.85
C ALA A 36 9.66 -9.30 -11.45
N LEU A 37 9.20 -8.43 -12.37
CA LEU A 37 8.02 -7.62 -12.09
C LEU A 37 6.78 -8.49 -11.91
N THR A 38 6.61 -9.48 -12.77
CA THR A 38 5.45 -10.36 -12.70
C THR A 38 5.44 -11.15 -11.39
N ALA A 39 6.60 -11.65 -10.99
CA ALA A 39 6.68 -12.42 -9.74
C ALA A 39 6.35 -11.55 -8.54
N PHE A 40 6.87 -10.33 -8.52
CA PHE A 40 6.59 -9.41 -7.43
C PHE A 40 5.11 -9.05 -7.39
N GLU A 41 4.54 -8.73 -8.53
CA GLU A 41 3.13 -8.30 -8.59
C GLU A 41 2.19 -9.43 -8.20
N SER A 42 2.50 -10.65 -8.61
CA SER A 42 1.70 -11.80 -8.19
C SER A 42 1.72 -11.99 -6.69
N ALA A 43 2.90 -11.85 -6.09
CA ALA A 43 3.03 -11.99 -4.65
C ALA A 43 2.23 -10.90 -3.92
N VAL A 44 2.33 -9.66 -4.40
CA VAL A 44 1.59 -8.55 -3.79
C VAL A 44 0.10 -8.82 -3.81
N LYS A 45 -0.41 -9.31 -4.94
CA LYS A 45 -1.85 -9.57 -5.07
C LYS A 45 -2.33 -10.67 -4.13
N SER A 46 -1.43 -11.52 -3.66
CA SER A 46 -1.82 -12.62 -2.79
C SER A 46 -1.95 -12.20 -1.32
N PHE A 47 -1.53 -10.99 -0.96
CA PHE A 47 -1.58 -10.53 0.41
C PHE A 47 -2.67 -9.47 0.57
N ASP A 48 -3.73 -9.83 1.31
CA ASP A 48 -4.84 -8.91 1.54
C ASP A 48 -4.43 -7.70 2.36
N GLU A 49 -3.36 -7.83 3.14
CA GLU A 49 -2.88 -6.73 3.97
C GLU A 49 -2.31 -5.59 3.15
N ILE A 50 -1.94 -5.84 1.91
CA ILE A 50 -1.45 -4.79 1.02
C ILE A 50 -2.66 -4.19 0.32
N LEU A 51 -2.96 -2.94 0.64
CA LEU A 51 -4.17 -2.28 0.15
C LEU A 51 -4.01 -1.72 -1.26
N GLU A 52 -2.82 -1.25 -1.57
CA GLU A 52 -2.53 -0.66 -2.88
C GLU A 52 -1.11 -0.99 -3.27
N CYS A 53 -0.89 -1.07 -4.57
CA CYS A 53 0.45 -1.26 -5.11
C CYS A 53 0.50 -0.53 -6.44
N GLN A 54 1.48 0.35 -6.62
CA GLN A 54 1.63 1.12 -7.84
C GLN A 54 3.04 1.00 -8.35
N LEU A 55 3.17 0.83 -9.66
CA LEU A 55 4.46 0.87 -10.33
C LEU A 55 4.83 2.33 -10.55
N LEU A 56 6.02 2.70 -10.16
CA LEU A 56 6.47 4.08 -10.21
C LEU A 56 7.52 4.27 -11.30
N SER A 57 7.64 5.49 -11.77
CA SER A 57 8.64 5.84 -12.75
C SER A 57 9.84 6.51 -12.14
N GLY A 58 10.00 6.47 -10.83
CA GLY A 58 11.07 7.17 -10.16
C GLY A 58 12.18 6.27 -9.66
N ALA A 59 12.78 6.66 -8.56
CA ALA A 59 13.91 5.94 -7.98
C ALA A 59 13.50 4.58 -7.43
N SER A 60 12.28 4.47 -6.92
CA SER A 60 11.74 3.20 -6.45
C SER A 60 10.89 2.58 -7.54
N ASP A 61 10.82 1.26 -7.55
CA ASP A 61 10.04 0.56 -8.57
C ASP A 61 8.56 0.51 -8.22
N TYR A 62 8.24 0.32 -6.93
CA TYR A 62 6.86 0.18 -6.50
C TYR A 62 6.62 0.93 -5.21
N ARG A 63 5.38 1.36 -5.02
CA ARG A 63 4.91 1.89 -3.75
C ARG A 63 3.73 1.07 -3.29
N LEU A 64 3.81 0.57 -2.08
CA LEU A 64 2.72 -0.15 -1.45
C LEU A 64 2.06 0.72 -0.39
N ARG A 65 0.81 0.43 -0.13
CA ARG A 65 0.10 1.04 0.98
C ARG A 65 -0.47 -0.08 1.84
N VAL A 66 -0.14 -0.05 3.13
CA VAL A 66 -0.65 -1.02 4.07
C VAL A 66 -1.21 -0.29 5.28
N ALA A 67 -2.18 -0.90 5.95
CA ALA A 67 -2.75 -0.36 7.16
C ALA A 67 -2.40 -1.25 8.32
N ALA A 68 -2.03 -0.65 9.42
CA ALA A 68 -1.68 -1.38 10.63
C ALA A 68 -2.30 -0.67 11.82
N ARG A 69 -2.56 -1.42 12.90
CA ARG A 69 -3.16 -0.83 14.09
C ARG A 69 -2.16 0.03 14.85
N ASN A 70 -0.92 -0.40 14.86
CA ASN A 70 0.15 0.27 15.58
C ASN A 70 1.48 -0.24 15.04
N VAL A 71 2.56 0.23 15.63
CA VAL A 71 3.90 -0.14 15.17
C VAL A 71 4.16 -1.63 15.31
N ALA A 72 3.68 -2.23 16.42
CA ALA A 72 3.87 -3.66 16.60
C ALA A 72 3.15 -4.47 15.54
N ASP A 73 1.95 -4.04 15.18
CA ASP A 73 1.19 -4.69 14.13
C ASP A 73 1.90 -4.54 12.78
N PHE A 74 2.48 -3.38 12.50
CA PHE A 74 3.25 -3.22 11.28
C PHE A 74 4.47 -4.13 11.27
N ASP A 75 5.13 -4.28 12.40
CA ASP A 75 6.28 -5.19 12.49
C ASP A 75 5.85 -6.62 12.15
N ARG A 76 4.69 -7.02 12.62
CA ARG A 76 4.14 -8.33 12.28
C ARG A 76 3.89 -8.44 10.78
N LEU A 77 3.27 -7.41 10.18
CA LEU A 77 3.04 -7.39 8.75
C LEU A 77 4.35 -7.47 7.97
N HIS A 78 5.36 -6.75 8.44
CA HIS A 78 6.66 -6.77 7.78
C HIS A 78 7.22 -8.18 7.77
N ARG A 79 7.18 -8.87 8.91
CA ARG A 79 7.76 -10.20 9.01
C ARG A 79 6.97 -11.26 8.24
N HIS A 80 5.64 -11.15 8.21
CA HIS A 80 4.82 -12.20 7.64
C HIS A 80 4.41 -11.93 6.20
N CYS A 81 4.57 -10.72 5.73
CA CYS A 81 4.08 -10.33 4.42
C CYS A 81 5.19 -9.69 3.60
N LEU A 82 5.69 -8.54 4.05
CA LEU A 82 6.61 -7.75 3.24
C LEU A 82 7.94 -8.46 3.02
N SER A 83 8.44 -9.17 4.03
CA SER A 83 9.72 -9.84 3.93
C SER A 83 9.67 -11.03 2.97
N ARG A 84 8.48 -11.44 2.56
CA ARG A 84 8.32 -12.58 1.65
C ARG A 84 8.15 -12.16 0.20
N LEU A 85 8.13 -10.87 -0.07
CA LEU A 85 8.01 -10.40 -1.45
C LEU A 85 9.30 -10.73 -2.19
N PRO A 86 9.18 -11.28 -3.42
CA PRO A 86 10.37 -11.74 -4.14
C PRO A 86 11.12 -10.59 -4.80
N GLY A 87 12.44 -10.76 -4.88
CA GLY A 87 13.29 -9.88 -5.67
C GLY A 87 13.51 -8.49 -5.12
N VAL A 88 13.23 -8.27 -3.84
CA VAL A 88 13.36 -6.94 -3.24
C VAL A 88 14.82 -6.65 -2.94
N ALA A 89 15.31 -5.51 -3.43
CA ALA A 89 16.65 -5.03 -3.13
C ALA A 89 16.64 -4.07 -1.95
N ALA A 90 15.61 -3.22 -1.86
CA ALA A 90 15.52 -2.23 -0.80
C ALA A 90 14.06 -1.95 -0.50
N MET A 91 13.78 -1.62 0.74
CA MET A 91 12.43 -1.35 1.19
C MET A 91 12.50 -0.20 2.20
N HIS A 92 11.73 0.85 1.96
CA HIS A 92 11.69 2.02 2.83
C HIS A 92 10.26 2.27 3.23
N SER A 93 10.00 2.25 4.54
CA SER A 93 8.67 2.44 5.06
C SER A 93 8.52 3.82 5.67
N ALA A 94 7.38 4.45 5.47
CA ALA A 94 7.06 5.74 6.05
C ALA A 94 5.64 5.68 6.60
N PHE A 95 5.48 6.13 7.85
CA PHE A 95 4.17 6.20 8.46
C PHE A 95 3.55 7.55 8.17
N ALA A 96 2.29 7.56 7.77
CA ALA A 96 1.55 8.81 7.66
C ALA A 96 1.15 9.23 9.07
N LEU A 97 1.73 10.31 9.56
CA LEU A 97 1.48 10.74 10.92
C LEU A 97 0.10 11.33 11.07
N ARG A 98 -0.35 12.06 10.06
CA ARG A 98 -1.73 12.54 10.01
C ARG A 98 -2.03 12.96 8.58
N THR A 99 -3.31 12.95 8.24
CA THR A 99 -3.76 13.34 6.92
C THR A 99 -4.19 14.79 6.96
N ILE A 100 -3.56 15.62 6.15
CA ILE A 100 -3.91 17.03 6.07
C ILE A 100 -5.13 17.23 5.18
N LYS A 101 -5.18 16.47 4.07
CA LYS A 101 -6.28 16.55 3.14
C LYS A 101 -6.46 15.17 2.52
N ALA A 102 -7.61 14.58 2.69
CA ALA A 102 -7.88 13.25 2.18
C ALA A 102 -8.35 13.33 0.74
N LEU A 103 -8.10 12.25 -0.01
CA LEU A 103 -8.63 12.13 -1.35
C LEU A 103 -10.13 11.87 -1.25
N GLU A 104 -10.91 12.71 -1.93
CA GLU A 104 -12.36 12.57 -1.93
C GLU A 104 -12.89 12.30 -3.33
N GLY A 105 -11.98 11.95 -4.25
CA GLY A 105 -12.32 11.76 -5.63
C GLY A 105 -11.67 12.82 -6.48
N TYR A 106 -11.65 12.60 -7.76
CA TYR A 106 -11.04 13.55 -8.66
C TYR A 106 -12.04 14.65 -9.00
N PRO A 107 -11.60 15.89 -9.08
CA PRO A 107 -12.51 16.97 -9.42
C PRO A 107 -12.99 16.82 -10.84
N VAL A 108 -14.22 17.21 -11.07
CA VAL A 108 -14.77 17.32 -12.42
C VAL A 108 -14.35 18.67 -12.97
N ARG A 109 -13.67 18.65 -14.10
CA ARG A 109 -13.09 19.87 -14.64
C ARG A 109 -13.87 20.44 -15.78
N GLY A 110 -15.02 19.91 -16.06
CA GLY A 110 -15.83 20.46 -17.12
C GLY A 110 -15.37 20.11 -18.51
N GLU A 111 -14.14 20.24 -18.77
CA GLU A 111 -13.66 19.90 -20.11
C GLU A 111 -13.39 18.45 -20.20
N GLY A 112 -13.68 17.86 -19.21
CA GLY A 112 -13.52 16.41 -19.30
C GLY A 112 -12.74 16.01 -18.20
#